data_b0e75658a9b7f64c1dcd9fb5e731809d
#
_entry.id   b0e75658a9b7f64c1dcd9fb5e731809d
#
_cell.length_a   1.000
_cell.length_b   1.000
_cell.length_c   1.000
_cell.angle_alpha   90.00
_cell.angle_beta   90.00
_cell.angle_gamma   90.00
#
_symmetry.space_group_name_H-M   'P 1'
#
loop_
_entity.id
_entity.type
_entity.pdbx_description
1 polymer ?
#
loop_
_entity_poly.entity_id
_entity_poly.type
_entity_poly.pdbx_seq_one_letter_code
_entity_poly.pdbx_strand_id
1 'polypeptide(L)'
;MKKVLLLSIISLSFGSLLAQSSTYWQQHVDYKMDVVMNVKNYQYKGKQELVYTNNSADTLKRVFYHLFNNAFQPGSEMDARLQSIKDPDKRMVDTLKVDGKKIVESRIKNLKPNEIGYLNVSNFKQDGIIAETKLAGTILEVTLAKPILPNSKTTFTLDFDGQVPVQIRRSGRNNAEGVEFSMAQWYPKMAEFDFEGWHADPYIAREFHGVWGNYDVKITIDKNYILGGTGYLQNKNEIGYGYADDGVTV
;
A
#
# COMPACT_ATOMS: atom_id res chain seq x y z
N MET A 1 10.97 33.42 55.91
CA MET A 1 10.25 32.25 55.43
C MET A 1 9.33 32.54 54.22
N LYS A 2 8.50 33.60 54.18
CA LYS A 2 7.60 33.90 53.04
C LYS A 2 8.31 34.17 51.70
N LYS A 3 9.51 34.79 51.70
CA LYS A 3 10.27 35.09 50.47
C LYS A 3 10.93 33.84 49.84
N VAL A 4 11.32 32.86 50.64
CA VAL A 4 11.87 31.58 50.14
C VAL A 4 10.80 30.72 49.51
N LEU A 5 9.58 30.75 50.08
CA LEU A 5 8.45 30.02 49.53
C LEU A 5 8.01 30.55 48.15
N LEU A 6 8.08 31.87 47.94
CA LEU A 6 7.74 32.51 46.67
C LEU A 6 8.74 32.18 45.57
N LEU A 7 10.06 32.09 45.88
CA LEU A 7 11.09 31.68 44.93
C LEU A 7 10.94 30.21 44.50
N SER A 8 10.55 29.33 45.43
CA SER A 8 10.35 27.91 45.14
C SER A 8 9.13 27.68 44.21
N ILE A 9 8.07 28.48 44.36
CA ILE A 9 6.89 28.39 43.49
C ILE A 9 7.20 28.90 42.08
N ILE A 10 8.03 29.94 41.93
CA ILE A 10 8.44 30.46 40.62
C ILE A 10 9.36 29.48 39.91
N SER A 11 10.29 28.78 40.61
CA SER A 11 11.16 27.77 39.99
C SER A 11 10.40 26.52 39.57
N LEU A 12 9.33 26.12 40.25
CA LEU A 12 8.46 25.03 39.81
C LEU A 12 7.62 25.38 38.56
N SER A 13 7.24 26.65 38.41
CA SER A 13 6.47 27.11 37.25
C SER A 13 7.31 27.17 35.96
N PHE A 14 8.61 27.41 36.06
CA PHE A 14 9.53 27.38 34.90
C PHE A 14 9.87 26.00 34.43
N GLY A 15 9.86 24.99 35.29
CA GLY A 15 10.10 23.59 34.93
C GLY A 15 8.99 22.98 34.05
N SER A 16 7.76 23.52 34.13
CA SER A 16 6.62 23.02 33.36
C SER A 16 6.55 23.57 31.93
N LEU A 17 7.26 24.62 31.62
CA LEU A 17 7.27 25.28 30.30
C LEU A 17 8.27 24.68 29.32
N LEU A 18 9.16 23.78 29.80
CA LEU A 18 10.14 23.08 28.94
C LEU A 18 9.69 21.66 28.52
N ALA A 19 8.53 21.25 28.93
CA ALA A 19 8.07 19.87 28.76
C ALA A 19 6.96 19.69 27.74
N GLN A 20 6.99 20.37 26.61
CA GLN A 20 6.15 19.96 25.46
C GLN A 20 6.52 20.73 24.19
N SER A 21 7.58 20.35 23.52
CA SER A 21 7.47 20.24 22.08
C SER A 21 7.07 18.80 21.80
N SER A 22 5.84 18.54 21.41
CA SER A 22 5.54 17.26 20.80
C SER A 22 6.34 17.21 19.51
N THR A 23 7.45 16.52 19.55
CA THR A 23 8.25 16.22 18.36
C THR A 23 7.57 15.15 17.48
N TYR A 24 6.28 14.91 17.72
CA TYR A 24 5.49 13.98 16.93
C TYR A 24 5.24 14.56 15.54
N TRP A 25 5.63 13.82 14.54
CA TRP A 25 5.41 14.13 13.15
C TRP A 25 4.96 12.85 12.42
N GLN A 26 4.24 13.01 11.35
CA GLN A 26 3.91 11.94 10.41
C GLN A 26 4.17 12.45 9.00
N GLN A 27 4.63 11.56 8.15
CA GLN A 27 4.73 11.84 6.73
C GLN A 27 3.34 12.00 6.12
N HIS A 28 3.27 12.68 4.98
CA HIS A 28 2.02 12.86 4.25
C HIS A 28 2.22 12.61 2.76
N VAL A 29 1.20 12.02 2.14
CA VAL A 29 1.17 11.76 0.71
C VAL A 29 -0.14 12.23 0.09
N ASP A 30 -0.05 12.80 -1.12
CA ASP A 30 -1.20 13.07 -1.95
C ASP A 30 -1.05 12.22 -3.23
N TYR A 31 -1.93 11.23 -3.39
CA TYR A 31 -1.97 10.35 -4.56
C TYR A 31 -2.95 10.86 -5.60
N LYS A 32 -2.52 10.83 -6.85
CA LYS A 32 -3.39 10.92 -8.02
C LYS A 32 -3.12 9.72 -8.93
N MET A 33 -4.14 8.93 -9.21
CA MET A 33 -4.02 7.72 -10.00
C MET A 33 -5.07 7.66 -11.11
N ASP A 34 -4.66 7.28 -12.31
CA ASP A 34 -5.54 6.95 -13.44
C ASP A 34 -5.32 5.48 -13.81
N VAL A 35 -6.35 4.67 -13.69
CA VAL A 35 -6.26 3.20 -13.79
C VAL A 35 -7.27 2.67 -14.80
N VAL A 36 -6.80 1.79 -15.66
CA VAL A 36 -7.62 1.08 -16.64
C VAL A 36 -7.59 -0.42 -16.34
N MET A 37 -8.77 -1.00 -16.09
CA MET A 37 -8.95 -2.42 -15.81
C MET A 37 -9.33 -3.17 -17.08
N ASN A 38 -8.59 -4.24 -17.38
CA ASN A 38 -8.99 -5.23 -18.38
C ASN A 38 -9.58 -6.46 -17.66
N VAL A 39 -10.88 -6.51 -17.60
CA VAL A 39 -11.63 -7.56 -16.89
C VAL A 39 -11.48 -8.95 -17.53
N LYS A 40 -11.17 -9.03 -18.83
CA LYS A 40 -11.07 -10.32 -19.55
C LYS A 40 -9.83 -11.10 -19.18
N ASN A 41 -8.73 -10.40 -18.88
CA ASN A 41 -7.44 -11.03 -18.52
C ASN A 41 -7.04 -10.75 -17.07
N TYR A 42 -7.92 -10.08 -16.29
CA TYR A 42 -7.70 -9.78 -14.88
C TYR A 42 -6.46 -8.90 -14.62
N GLN A 43 -6.14 -8.05 -15.58
CA GLN A 43 -4.99 -7.17 -15.54
C GLN A 43 -5.42 -5.70 -15.52
N TYR A 44 -4.57 -4.86 -14.97
CA TYR A 44 -4.78 -3.42 -14.95
C TYR A 44 -3.50 -2.67 -15.22
N LYS A 45 -3.64 -1.45 -15.73
CA LYS A 45 -2.53 -0.51 -15.93
C LYS A 45 -2.90 0.81 -15.32
N GLY A 46 -1.93 1.50 -14.78
CA GLY A 46 -2.16 2.81 -14.20
C GLY A 46 -0.97 3.75 -14.32
N LYS A 47 -1.29 5.01 -14.14
CA LYS A 47 -0.32 6.08 -13.90
C LYS A 47 -0.53 6.58 -12.50
N GLN A 48 0.56 6.86 -11.81
CA GLN A 48 0.54 7.40 -10.46
C GLN A 48 1.38 8.67 -10.41
N GLU A 49 0.80 9.72 -9.87
CA GLU A 49 1.50 10.88 -9.35
C GLU A 49 1.33 10.88 -7.84
N LEU A 50 2.42 11.07 -7.11
CA LEU A 50 2.45 11.12 -5.66
C LEU A 50 3.26 12.32 -5.21
N VAL A 51 2.64 13.24 -4.49
CA VAL A 51 3.34 14.30 -3.78
C VAL A 51 3.66 13.80 -2.38
N TYR A 52 4.94 13.67 -2.08
CA TYR A 52 5.43 13.27 -0.76
C TYR A 52 5.85 14.49 0.04
N THR A 53 5.37 14.62 1.26
CA THR A 53 5.76 15.66 2.21
C THR A 53 6.61 15.04 3.31
N ASN A 54 7.87 15.44 3.39
CA ASN A 54 8.78 15.05 4.46
C ASN A 54 8.61 15.98 5.66
N ASN A 55 7.86 15.55 6.66
CA ASN A 55 7.62 16.29 7.89
C ASN A 55 8.65 15.98 8.99
N SER A 56 9.65 15.13 8.70
CA SER A 56 10.73 14.81 9.62
C SER A 56 11.83 15.88 9.62
N ALA A 57 12.72 15.78 10.61
CA ALA A 57 13.95 16.56 10.65
C ALA A 57 15.07 15.94 9.78
N ASP A 58 14.84 14.79 9.17
CA ASP A 58 15.84 14.05 8.42
C ASP A 58 15.84 14.39 6.93
N THR A 59 17.02 14.32 6.32
CA THR A 59 17.17 14.37 4.88
C THR A 59 17.09 12.97 4.30
N LEU A 60 16.08 12.71 3.47
CA LEU A 60 15.87 11.41 2.87
C LEU A 60 16.64 11.29 1.55
N LYS A 61 17.40 10.22 1.38
CA LYS A 61 18.21 9.92 0.18
C LYS A 61 17.64 8.76 -0.64
N ARG A 62 16.67 8.03 -0.10
CA ARG A 62 15.94 6.93 -0.71
C ARG A 62 14.51 6.91 -0.20
N VAL A 63 13.63 6.29 -0.96
CA VAL A 63 12.27 5.96 -0.55
C VAL A 63 11.97 4.52 -0.94
N PHE A 64 10.92 3.96 -0.36
CA PHE A 64 10.51 2.58 -0.61
C PHE A 64 9.03 2.52 -0.96
N TYR A 65 8.69 1.61 -1.85
CA TYR A 65 7.31 1.29 -2.19
C TYR A 65 7.02 -0.18 -1.92
N HIS A 66 5.84 -0.46 -1.41
CA HIS A 66 5.31 -1.81 -1.33
C HIS A 66 4.59 -2.17 -2.62
N LEU A 67 4.95 -3.32 -3.18
CA LEU A 67 4.29 -3.96 -4.32
C LEU A 67 3.65 -5.27 -3.84
N PHE A 68 2.57 -5.15 -3.05
CA PHE A 68 2.02 -6.26 -2.26
C PHE A 68 1.60 -7.47 -3.08
N ASN A 69 1.11 -7.28 -4.31
CA ASN A 69 0.67 -8.39 -5.17
C ASN A 69 1.81 -9.34 -5.54
N ASN A 70 3.07 -8.90 -5.49
CA ASN A 70 4.24 -9.74 -5.77
C ASN A 70 4.45 -10.85 -4.74
N ALA A 71 3.76 -10.79 -3.58
CA ALA A 71 3.76 -11.88 -2.62
C ALA A 71 3.03 -13.14 -3.13
N PHE A 72 2.13 -12.98 -4.11
CA PHE A 72 1.29 -14.07 -4.63
C PHE A 72 1.89 -14.70 -5.88
N GLN A 73 3.17 -15.09 -5.79
CA GLN A 73 3.92 -15.75 -6.86
C GLN A 73 4.65 -16.98 -6.29
N PRO A 74 4.72 -18.09 -7.05
CA PRO A 74 5.54 -19.23 -6.67
C PRO A 74 6.99 -18.80 -6.40
N GLY A 75 7.56 -19.28 -5.30
CA GLY A 75 8.91 -18.93 -4.87
C GLY A 75 9.04 -17.58 -4.17
N SER A 76 7.95 -16.85 -3.94
CA SER A 76 7.97 -15.64 -3.12
C SER A 76 8.30 -15.95 -1.65
N GLU A 77 8.72 -14.92 -0.89
CA GLU A 77 8.96 -15.08 0.55
C GLU A 77 7.70 -15.50 1.31
N MET A 78 6.51 -15.07 0.87
CA MET A 78 5.22 -15.53 1.38
C MET A 78 5.03 -17.03 1.15
N ASP A 79 5.30 -17.51 -0.07
CA ASP A 79 5.22 -18.91 -0.42
C ASP A 79 6.20 -19.74 0.41
N ALA A 80 7.46 -19.33 0.49
CA ALA A 80 8.49 -20.00 1.30
C ALA A 80 8.09 -20.10 2.79
N ARG A 81 7.52 -19.02 3.34
CA ARG A 81 7.01 -19.01 4.72
C ARG A 81 5.88 -20.00 4.92
N LEU A 82 4.89 -20.06 4.02
CA LEU A 82 3.76 -20.98 4.14
C LEU A 82 4.17 -22.44 4.14
N GLN A 83 5.28 -22.77 3.47
CA GLN A 83 5.84 -24.11 3.42
C GLN A 83 6.70 -24.47 4.65
N SER A 84 7.19 -23.47 5.39
CA SER A 84 8.13 -23.69 6.51
C SER A 84 7.50 -23.51 7.89
N ILE A 85 6.39 -22.78 8.01
CA ILE A 85 5.77 -22.47 9.31
C ILE A 85 4.90 -23.65 9.79
N LYS A 86 4.94 -23.91 11.11
CA LYS A 86 4.22 -25.04 11.72
C LYS A 86 2.69 -24.90 11.66
N ASP A 87 2.15 -23.69 11.77
CA ASP A 87 0.71 -23.40 11.73
C ASP A 87 0.43 -22.26 10.74
N PRO A 88 0.40 -22.55 9.42
CA PRO A 88 0.14 -21.56 8.40
C PRO A 88 -1.33 -21.12 8.38
N ASP A 89 -1.60 -19.93 7.84
CA ASP A 89 -2.95 -19.43 7.60
C ASP A 89 -3.72 -20.41 6.70
N LYS A 90 -4.80 -21.00 7.23
CA LYS A 90 -5.62 -22.02 6.54
C LYS A 90 -6.24 -21.53 5.24
N ARG A 91 -6.37 -20.19 5.06
CA ARG A 91 -6.87 -19.59 3.81
C ARG A 91 -5.82 -19.62 2.70
N MET A 92 -4.56 -19.83 3.05
CA MET A 92 -3.41 -19.75 2.16
C MET A 92 -2.81 -21.13 1.82
N VAL A 93 -3.34 -22.19 2.41
CA VAL A 93 -2.82 -23.55 2.26
C VAL A 93 -3.93 -24.55 2.00
N ASP A 94 -3.58 -25.61 1.28
CA ASP A 94 -4.38 -26.79 1.12
C ASP A 94 -3.87 -27.92 2.03
N THR A 95 -4.78 -28.78 2.45
CA THR A 95 -4.44 -29.97 3.22
C THR A 95 -4.69 -31.21 2.37
N LEU A 96 -3.63 -31.89 2.00
CA LEU A 96 -3.65 -33.11 1.22
C LEU A 96 -3.43 -34.32 2.14
N LYS A 97 -3.99 -35.46 1.77
CA LYS A 97 -3.65 -36.76 2.36
C LYS A 97 -2.86 -37.57 1.34
N VAL A 98 -1.58 -37.82 1.64
CA VAL A 98 -0.70 -38.64 0.82
C VAL A 98 -0.21 -39.79 1.69
N ASP A 99 -0.45 -41.03 1.27
CA ASP A 99 -0.09 -42.27 2.00
C ASP A 99 -0.54 -42.25 3.48
N GLY A 100 -1.77 -41.74 3.72
CA GLY A 100 -2.34 -41.65 5.06
C GLY A 100 -1.80 -40.50 5.93
N LYS A 101 -0.79 -39.79 5.46
CA LYS A 101 -0.21 -38.62 6.13
C LYS A 101 -0.85 -37.33 5.66
N LYS A 102 -1.06 -36.41 6.60
CA LYS A 102 -1.53 -35.07 6.31
C LYS A 102 -0.35 -34.19 5.87
N ILE A 103 -0.43 -33.65 4.62
CA ILE A 103 0.54 -32.72 4.09
C ILE A 103 -0.15 -31.38 3.92
N VAL A 104 0.49 -30.30 4.37
CA VAL A 104 0.05 -28.93 4.17
C VAL A 104 0.87 -28.31 3.04
N GLU A 105 0.21 -27.80 2.01
CA GLU A 105 0.85 -27.21 0.86
C GLU A 105 0.38 -25.77 0.64
N SER A 106 1.32 -24.89 0.31
CA SER A 106 1.02 -23.49 -0.05
C SER A 106 0.21 -23.44 -1.34
N ARG A 107 -0.91 -22.72 -1.33
CA ARG A 107 -1.69 -22.45 -2.54
C ARG A 107 -0.92 -21.63 -3.56
N ILE A 108 -0.03 -20.76 -3.10
CA ILE A 108 0.79 -19.91 -3.96
C ILE A 108 1.72 -20.75 -4.83
N LYS A 109 2.31 -21.80 -4.26
CA LYS A 109 3.29 -22.68 -4.93
C LYS A 109 2.83 -23.21 -6.29
N ASN A 110 1.54 -23.48 -6.42
CA ASN A 110 0.94 -24.14 -7.56
C ASN A 110 0.24 -23.19 -8.55
N LEU A 111 0.30 -21.87 -8.31
CA LEU A 111 -0.33 -20.87 -9.18
C LEU A 111 0.32 -20.84 -10.55
N LYS A 112 -0.50 -20.83 -11.60
CA LYS A 112 -0.10 -20.69 -12.98
C LYS A 112 0.17 -19.22 -13.33
N PRO A 113 0.84 -18.91 -14.44
CA PRO A 113 1.14 -17.52 -14.84
C PRO A 113 -0.08 -16.59 -14.93
N ASN A 114 -1.24 -17.11 -15.29
CA ASN A 114 -2.48 -16.36 -15.34
C ASN A 114 -3.24 -16.33 -13.99
N GLU A 115 -2.72 -16.95 -12.96
CA GLU A 115 -3.30 -17.05 -11.61
C GLU A 115 -2.52 -16.26 -10.56
N ILE A 116 -1.25 -15.96 -10.84
CA ILE A 116 -0.39 -15.19 -9.94
C ILE A 116 -0.85 -13.75 -9.80
N GLY A 117 -0.48 -13.13 -8.67
CA GLY A 117 -0.51 -11.69 -8.52
C GLY A 117 0.84 -11.08 -8.87
N TYR A 118 0.82 -9.96 -9.57
CA TYR A 118 2.01 -9.14 -9.74
C TYR A 118 1.67 -7.66 -9.77
N LEU A 119 2.66 -6.85 -9.51
CA LEU A 119 2.62 -5.41 -9.64
C LEU A 119 4.02 -4.95 -10.08
N ASN A 120 4.10 -4.39 -11.29
CA ASN A 120 5.32 -3.88 -11.87
C ASN A 120 5.29 -2.35 -11.91
N VAL A 121 6.45 -1.73 -11.76
CA VAL A 121 6.63 -0.28 -11.85
C VAL A 121 7.62 0.03 -12.96
N SER A 122 7.32 1.05 -13.75
CA SER A 122 8.18 1.55 -14.81
C SER A 122 8.15 3.07 -14.88
N ASN A 123 9.06 3.68 -15.64
CA ASN A 123 9.12 5.12 -15.88
C ASN A 123 9.15 5.96 -14.60
N PHE A 124 9.79 5.45 -13.55
CA PHE A 124 9.85 6.14 -12.26
C PHE A 124 10.67 7.43 -12.34
N LYS A 125 10.07 8.54 -11.93
CA LYS A 125 10.72 9.86 -11.91
C LYS A 125 10.46 10.57 -10.59
N GLN A 126 11.44 11.33 -10.15
CA GLN A 126 11.33 12.33 -9.08
C GLN A 126 11.46 13.73 -9.70
N ASP A 127 10.45 14.59 -9.53
CA ASP A 127 10.43 15.95 -10.08
C ASP A 127 10.81 16.00 -11.58
N GLY A 128 10.34 14.99 -12.33
CA GLY A 128 10.62 14.83 -13.77
C GLY A 128 11.96 14.16 -14.10
N ILE A 129 12.85 13.92 -13.14
CA ILE A 129 14.15 13.27 -13.33
C ILE A 129 14.01 11.78 -13.11
N ILE A 130 14.54 10.95 -14.02
CA ILE A 130 14.55 9.48 -13.85
C ILE A 130 15.31 9.12 -12.57
N ALA A 131 14.69 8.29 -11.72
CA ALA A 131 15.31 7.76 -10.53
C ALA A 131 15.64 6.28 -10.71
N GLU A 132 16.73 5.83 -10.10
CA GLU A 132 17.13 4.43 -10.12
C GLU A 132 16.24 3.62 -9.16
N THR A 133 15.78 2.46 -9.62
CA THR A 133 14.92 1.59 -8.84
C THR A 133 15.50 0.19 -8.74
N LYS A 134 15.32 -0.46 -7.58
CA LYS A 134 15.73 -1.85 -7.34
C LYS A 134 14.59 -2.61 -6.67
N LEU A 135 14.11 -3.65 -7.35
CA LEU A 135 13.06 -4.51 -6.81
C LEU A 135 13.68 -5.67 -6.01
N ALA A 136 13.16 -5.87 -4.80
CA ALA A 136 13.47 -7.01 -3.94
C ALA A 136 12.15 -7.59 -3.38
N GLY A 137 11.66 -8.69 -3.97
CA GLY A 137 10.40 -9.30 -3.59
C GLY A 137 9.21 -8.34 -3.71
N THR A 138 8.65 -7.93 -2.59
CA THR A 138 7.53 -7.00 -2.50
C THR A 138 7.94 -5.55 -2.23
N ILE A 139 9.23 -5.26 -2.19
CA ILE A 139 9.77 -3.92 -1.90
C ILE A 139 10.50 -3.37 -3.13
N LEU A 140 10.10 -2.18 -3.54
CA LEU A 140 10.81 -1.38 -4.54
C LEU A 140 11.59 -0.27 -3.82
N GLU A 141 12.90 -0.38 -3.80
CA GLU A 141 13.80 0.70 -3.35
C GLU A 141 14.02 1.69 -4.48
N VAL A 142 13.96 2.98 -4.16
CA VAL A 142 14.21 4.08 -5.09
C VAL A 142 15.34 4.94 -4.56
N THR A 143 16.43 5.01 -5.31
CA THR A 143 17.51 5.98 -5.07
C THR A 143 17.08 7.34 -5.62
N LEU A 144 16.99 8.34 -4.75
CA LEU A 144 16.47 9.64 -5.11
C LEU A 144 17.44 10.39 -6.04
N ALA A 145 16.91 11.02 -7.10
CA ALA A 145 17.68 11.90 -7.96
C ALA A 145 18.15 13.16 -7.21
N LYS A 146 17.37 13.61 -6.22
CA LYS A 146 17.70 14.68 -5.28
C LYS A 146 17.23 14.31 -3.88
N PRO A 147 18.04 14.56 -2.83
CA PRO A 147 17.58 14.33 -1.46
C PRO A 147 16.33 15.16 -1.13
N ILE A 148 15.41 14.58 -0.38
CA ILE A 148 14.24 15.28 0.17
C ILE A 148 14.67 15.89 1.51
N LEU A 149 14.72 17.22 1.56
CA LEU A 149 15.14 17.94 2.76
C LEU A 149 14.06 17.91 3.84
N PRO A 150 14.39 18.19 5.09
CA PRO A 150 13.40 18.40 6.16
C PRO A 150 12.34 19.41 5.75
N ASN A 151 11.08 19.12 6.12
CA ASN A 151 9.93 19.99 5.89
C ASN A 151 9.76 20.41 4.40
N SER A 152 10.14 19.54 3.47
CA SER A 152 10.02 19.78 2.04
C SER A 152 9.14 18.76 1.34
N LYS A 153 8.83 19.04 0.08
CA LYS A 153 8.01 18.17 -0.78
C LYS A 153 8.77 17.76 -2.03
N THR A 154 8.40 16.62 -2.57
CA THR A 154 8.83 16.15 -3.89
C THR A 154 7.69 15.42 -4.57
N THR A 155 7.70 15.40 -5.89
CA THR A 155 6.69 14.69 -6.69
C THR A 155 7.30 13.47 -7.36
N PHE A 156 6.68 12.32 -7.15
CA PHE A 156 7.00 11.09 -7.86
C PHE A 156 5.96 10.81 -8.93
N THR A 157 6.42 10.42 -10.11
CA THR A 157 5.56 9.91 -11.17
C THR A 157 6.05 8.56 -11.63
N LEU A 158 5.11 7.65 -11.91
CA LEU A 158 5.42 6.32 -12.39
C LEU A 158 4.26 5.75 -13.20
N ASP A 159 4.58 4.80 -14.04
CA ASP A 159 3.60 3.90 -14.65
C ASP A 159 3.64 2.56 -13.92
N PHE A 160 2.49 1.90 -13.82
CA PHE A 160 2.43 0.56 -13.25
C PHE A 160 1.48 -0.35 -14.01
N ASP A 161 1.72 -1.63 -13.95
CA ASP A 161 0.81 -2.67 -14.40
C ASP A 161 0.74 -3.81 -13.39
N GLY A 162 -0.42 -4.44 -13.31
CA GLY A 162 -0.65 -5.50 -12.35
C GLY A 162 -1.63 -6.55 -12.83
N GLN A 163 -1.61 -7.69 -12.15
CA GLN A 163 -2.55 -8.79 -12.32
C GLN A 163 -3.21 -9.12 -10.99
N VAL A 164 -4.52 -9.27 -11.01
CA VAL A 164 -5.28 -9.70 -9.84
C VAL A 164 -5.12 -11.21 -9.68
N PRO A 165 -4.58 -11.70 -8.56
CA PRO A 165 -4.38 -13.13 -8.35
C PRO A 165 -5.71 -13.87 -8.16
N VAL A 166 -5.69 -15.19 -8.26
CA VAL A 166 -6.78 -16.02 -7.75
C VAL A 166 -6.96 -15.74 -6.26
N GLN A 167 -8.22 -15.71 -5.81
CA GLN A 167 -8.53 -15.37 -4.42
C GLN A 167 -7.76 -16.28 -3.45
N ILE A 168 -6.80 -15.72 -2.74
CA ILE A 168 -6.00 -16.42 -1.74
C ILE A 168 -6.30 -15.87 -0.32
N ARG A 169 -6.33 -14.55 -0.16
CA ARG A 169 -6.55 -13.91 1.13
C ARG A 169 -7.50 -12.72 1.03
N ARG A 170 -7.00 -11.47 1.04
CA ARG A 170 -7.80 -10.22 0.98
C ARG A 170 -7.91 -9.65 -0.42
N SER A 171 -7.00 -10.03 -1.30
CA SER A 171 -7.01 -9.65 -2.72
C SER A 171 -7.18 -10.89 -3.56
N GLY A 172 -7.87 -10.73 -4.67
CA GLY A 172 -8.04 -11.80 -5.61
C GLY A 172 -9.30 -11.65 -6.44
N ARG A 173 -9.61 -12.69 -7.19
CA ARG A 173 -10.73 -12.74 -8.11
C ARG A 173 -11.57 -14.00 -7.92
N ASN A 174 -12.83 -13.95 -8.39
CA ASN A 174 -13.76 -15.07 -8.41
C ASN A 174 -13.90 -15.72 -7.04
N ASN A 175 -14.20 -14.91 -6.03
CA ASN A 175 -14.37 -15.41 -4.67
C ASN A 175 -15.69 -16.22 -4.51
N ALA A 176 -15.82 -16.93 -3.39
CA ALA A 176 -16.97 -17.78 -3.13
C ALA A 176 -18.29 -17.01 -2.98
N GLU A 177 -18.22 -15.72 -2.64
CA GLU A 177 -19.38 -14.84 -2.45
C GLU A 177 -19.87 -14.22 -3.77
N GLY A 178 -19.23 -14.53 -4.91
CA GLY A 178 -19.61 -14.04 -6.23
C GLY A 178 -19.05 -12.65 -6.58
N VAL A 179 -18.10 -12.14 -5.79
CA VAL A 179 -17.36 -10.92 -6.11
C VAL A 179 -16.24 -11.29 -7.09
N GLU A 180 -16.28 -10.71 -8.29
CA GLU A 180 -15.31 -11.06 -9.33
C GLU A 180 -13.92 -10.49 -9.05
N PHE A 181 -13.83 -9.28 -8.52
CA PHE A 181 -12.58 -8.64 -8.12
C PHE A 181 -12.65 -8.13 -6.69
N SER A 182 -11.75 -8.61 -5.85
CA SER A 182 -11.48 -8.07 -4.53
C SER A 182 -10.05 -7.55 -4.51
N MET A 183 -9.88 -6.21 -4.42
CA MET A 183 -8.58 -5.57 -4.61
C MET A 183 -8.21 -4.75 -3.39
N ALA A 184 -7.36 -5.31 -2.53
CA ALA A 184 -6.73 -4.59 -1.43
C ALA A 184 -5.25 -4.38 -1.74
N GLN A 185 -4.72 -3.18 -1.48
CA GLN A 185 -3.30 -2.86 -1.64
C GLN A 185 -2.77 -3.11 -3.07
N TRP A 186 -3.55 -2.78 -4.07
CA TRP A 186 -3.37 -3.12 -5.48
C TRP A 186 -2.47 -2.17 -6.27
N TYR A 187 -2.05 -1.07 -5.70
CA TYR A 187 -1.23 -0.03 -6.33
C TYR A 187 0.16 0.06 -5.65
N PRO A 188 1.18 0.64 -6.32
CA PRO A 188 2.46 0.93 -5.69
C PRO A 188 2.28 1.90 -4.51
N LYS A 189 2.47 1.40 -3.29
CA LYS A 189 2.19 2.14 -2.06
C LYS A 189 3.48 2.58 -1.40
N MET A 190 3.63 3.90 -1.15
CA MET A 190 4.74 4.46 -0.40
C MET A 190 4.83 3.80 0.98
N ALA A 191 6.02 3.36 1.37
CA ALA A 191 6.29 2.88 2.71
C ALA A 191 6.28 4.05 3.72
N GLU A 192 5.93 3.77 4.96
CA GLU A 192 6.01 4.75 6.05
C GLU A 192 7.48 4.99 6.43
N PHE A 193 7.78 6.24 6.77
CA PHE A 193 9.00 6.65 7.44
C PHE A 193 8.63 7.41 8.70
N ASP A 194 9.02 6.87 9.85
CA ASP A 194 8.75 7.45 11.16
C ASP A 194 10.02 7.50 12.02
N PHE A 195 9.87 7.64 13.33
CA PHE A 195 11.00 7.71 14.27
C PHE A 195 11.82 6.40 14.36
N GLU A 196 11.29 5.28 13.89
CA GLU A 196 12.01 4.00 13.77
C GLU A 196 12.71 3.86 12.40
N GLY A 197 12.46 4.78 11.47
CA GLY A 197 12.98 4.77 10.11
C GLY A 197 11.98 4.26 9.09
N TRP A 198 12.46 3.65 8.01
CA TRP A 198 11.61 3.12 6.94
C TRP A 198 11.00 1.77 7.30
N HIS A 199 9.69 1.68 7.23
CA HIS A 199 8.95 0.41 7.33
C HIS A 199 8.85 -0.29 5.97
N ALA A 200 10.00 -0.67 5.43
CA ALA A 200 10.14 -1.35 4.14
C ALA A 200 10.25 -2.88 4.31
N ASP A 201 9.40 -3.43 5.15
CA ASP A 201 9.38 -4.86 5.42
C ASP A 201 8.71 -5.65 4.27
N PRO A 202 9.27 -6.77 3.83
CA PRO A 202 8.63 -7.66 2.88
C PRO A 202 7.25 -8.14 3.37
N TYR A 203 6.30 -8.28 2.46
CA TYR A 203 4.97 -8.79 2.79
C TYR A 203 4.97 -10.31 2.92
N ILE A 204 5.11 -10.77 4.16
CA ILE A 204 5.16 -12.17 4.57
C ILE A 204 4.15 -12.47 5.68
N ALA A 205 2.88 -12.18 5.47
CA ALA A 205 1.78 -12.30 6.44
C ALA A 205 1.83 -11.27 7.58
N ARG A 206 2.43 -10.10 7.36
CA ARG A 206 2.37 -8.93 8.25
C ARG A 206 1.12 -8.09 8.00
N GLU A 207 0.78 -7.22 8.94
CA GLU A 207 -0.23 -6.20 8.72
C GLU A 207 0.31 -5.09 7.80
N PHE A 208 -0.61 -4.41 7.14
CA PHE A 208 -0.26 -3.28 6.28
C PHE A 208 0.04 -2.04 7.12
N HIS A 209 1.16 -1.41 6.82
CA HIS A 209 1.56 -0.13 7.38
C HIS A 209 1.83 0.84 6.25
N GLY A 210 1.49 2.11 6.38
CA GLY A 210 1.71 3.06 5.31
C GLY A 210 1.30 4.47 5.67
N VAL A 211 1.81 5.40 4.85
CA VAL A 211 1.67 6.85 5.03
C VAL A 211 0.22 7.30 4.93
N TRP A 212 -0.18 8.20 5.81
CA TRP A 212 -1.46 8.91 5.74
C TRP A 212 -1.48 9.89 4.57
N GLY A 213 -2.65 10.03 3.93
CA GLY A 213 -2.73 10.96 2.82
C GLY A 213 -4.08 11.02 2.13
N ASN A 214 -4.13 11.83 1.10
CA ASN A 214 -5.29 12.01 0.24
C ASN A 214 -5.15 11.16 -1.02
N TYR A 215 -6.30 10.75 -1.57
CA TYR A 215 -6.34 9.89 -2.75
C TYR A 215 -7.36 10.45 -3.74
N ASP A 216 -6.89 10.76 -4.94
CA ASP A 216 -7.71 11.04 -6.12
C ASP A 216 -7.52 9.89 -7.11
N VAL A 217 -8.54 9.06 -7.30
CA VAL A 217 -8.43 7.82 -8.07
C VAL A 217 -9.50 7.77 -9.14
N LYS A 218 -9.06 7.73 -10.39
CA LYS A 218 -9.92 7.49 -11.55
C LYS A 218 -9.77 6.04 -12.00
N ILE A 219 -10.89 5.31 -12.05
CA ILE A 219 -10.93 3.91 -12.51
C ILE A 219 -11.78 3.83 -13.76
N THR A 220 -11.18 3.32 -14.83
CA THR A 220 -11.88 2.96 -16.06
C THR A 220 -12.03 1.46 -16.12
N ILE A 221 -13.29 0.99 -16.19
CA ILE A 221 -13.63 -0.45 -16.21
C ILE A 221 -14.79 -0.69 -17.16
N ASP A 222 -15.03 -1.94 -17.54
CA ASP A 222 -16.18 -2.35 -18.34
C ASP A 222 -17.49 -1.92 -17.63
N LYS A 223 -18.42 -1.38 -18.40
CA LYS A 223 -19.69 -0.81 -17.91
C LYS A 223 -20.63 -1.80 -17.21
N ASN A 224 -20.39 -3.11 -17.38
CA ASN A 224 -21.22 -4.13 -16.73
C ASN A 224 -20.78 -4.40 -15.27
N TYR A 225 -19.70 -3.75 -14.80
CA TYR A 225 -19.21 -3.91 -13.45
C TYR A 225 -19.70 -2.81 -12.52
N ILE A 226 -20.12 -3.20 -11.33
CA ILE A 226 -20.46 -2.30 -10.24
C ILE A 226 -19.27 -2.26 -9.28
N LEU A 227 -18.78 -1.07 -8.98
CA LEU A 227 -17.66 -0.84 -8.10
C LEU A 227 -18.11 -0.48 -6.69
N GLY A 228 -17.54 -1.14 -5.69
CA GLY A 228 -17.58 -0.70 -4.29
C GLY A 228 -16.18 -0.31 -3.83
N GLY A 229 -16.06 0.76 -3.07
CA GLY A 229 -14.74 1.21 -2.59
C GLY A 229 -14.85 2.17 -1.41
N THR A 230 -13.70 2.47 -0.82
CA THR A 230 -13.57 3.52 0.20
C THR A 230 -13.49 4.89 -0.47
N GLY A 231 -13.92 5.93 0.24
CA GLY A 231 -13.94 7.32 -0.25
C GLY A 231 -15.29 7.74 -0.81
N TYR A 232 -15.31 8.86 -1.52
CA TYR A 232 -16.52 9.45 -2.07
C TYR A 232 -16.50 9.36 -3.59
N LEU A 233 -17.53 8.73 -4.17
CA LEU A 233 -17.70 8.66 -5.62
C LEU A 233 -18.09 10.05 -6.15
N GLN A 234 -17.23 10.64 -6.99
CA GLN A 234 -17.37 12.03 -7.45
C GLN A 234 -18.41 12.16 -8.60
N ASN A 235 -18.49 11.17 -9.47
CA ASN A 235 -19.32 11.21 -10.69
C ASN A 235 -20.49 10.21 -10.66
N LYS A 236 -21.09 10.00 -9.49
CA LYS A 236 -22.20 9.05 -9.28
C LYS A 236 -23.38 9.27 -10.23
N ASN A 237 -23.71 10.53 -10.53
CA ASN A 237 -24.82 10.89 -11.40
C ASN A 237 -24.52 10.71 -12.91
N GLU A 238 -23.26 10.49 -13.27
CA GLU A 238 -22.85 10.18 -14.65
C GLU A 238 -22.84 8.67 -14.90
N ILE A 239 -22.48 7.88 -13.88
CA ILE A 239 -22.32 6.44 -13.99
C ILE A 239 -23.66 5.70 -13.98
N GLY A 240 -24.58 6.09 -13.12
CA GLY A 240 -25.85 5.39 -12.91
C GLY A 240 -25.70 4.13 -12.08
N TYR A 241 -26.35 3.03 -12.45
CA TYR A 241 -26.27 1.71 -11.80
C TYR A 241 -26.57 1.71 -10.28
N GLY A 242 -27.48 2.57 -9.81
CA GLY A 242 -27.82 2.69 -8.40
C GLY A 242 -26.85 3.56 -7.57
N TYR A 243 -25.86 4.20 -8.21
CA TYR A 243 -25.03 5.21 -7.55
C TYR A 243 -25.64 6.61 -7.60
N ALA A 244 -26.45 6.88 -8.64
CA ALA A 244 -27.06 8.20 -8.84
C ALA A 244 -27.98 8.57 -7.69
N ASP A 245 -28.15 9.88 -7.45
CA ASP A 245 -29.13 10.40 -6.50
C ASP A 245 -30.55 10.08 -6.95
N ASP A 246 -31.48 10.03 -6.00
CA ASP A 246 -32.89 9.78 -6.28
C ASP A 246 -33.45 10.80 -7.30
N GLY A 247 -34.11 10.29 -8.32
CA GLY A 247 -34.71 11.10 -9.39
C GLY A 247 -33.76 11.51 -10.52
N VAL A 248 -32.47 11.13 -10.46
CA VAL A 248 -31.53 11.33 -11.56
C VAL A 248 -31.62 10.18 -12.55
N THR A 249 -31.90 10.51 -13.81
CA THR A 249 -31.87 9.55 -14.93
C THR A 249 -30.49 9.62 -15.62
N VAL A 250 -29.86 8.48 -15.76
CA VAL A 250 -28.55 8.33 -16.42
C VAL A 250 -28.70 7.57 -17.71
#